data_6e44cc706e9a8a281564d9c576ffe141
#
_entry.id   6e44cc706e9a8a281564d9c576ffe141
#
_cell.length_a   1.000
_cell.length_b   1.000
_cell.length_c   1.000
_cell.angle_alpha   90.00
_cell.angle_beta   90.00
_cell.angle_gamma   90.00
#
_symmetry.space_group_name_H-M   'P 1'
#
loop_
_entity.id
_entity.type
_entity.pdbx_description
1 polymer ?
#
loop_
_entity_poly.entity_id
_entity_poly.type
_entity_poly.pdbx_seq_one_letter_code
_entity_poly.pdbx_strand_id
1 'polypeptide(L)'
;AGFANGVAVRCLDFNDTYLSREPLHPSDAIAPLLALAEARGLPARELLTAIAVAYELGVRLCDATSFRAQGFDHVNVIGIATAAAAGRLLGLDAERIGHAIALAVVPHVALRETRAGELSMWKGAAAAHAGRLGVTAALLAEAGMTGPFRPFEGEMGLLARVLGGRPLDPAPLQGLADLAPPERIAETYLKSWPVEYH
;
A
#
# COMPACT_ATOMS: atom_id res chain seq x y z
N ALA A 1 -4.77 0.48 -17.32
CA ALA A 1 -5.49 1.60 -16.71
C ALA A 1 -4.85 2.03 -15.37
N GLY A 2 -4.82 1.19 -14.32
CA GLY A 2 -4.40 1.57 -12.95
C GLY A 2 -3.03 2.24 -12.85
N PHE A 3 -2.01 1.75 -13.55
CA PHE A 3 -0.68 2.40 -13.58
C PHE A 3 -0.73 3.79 -14.21
N ALA A 4 -1.33 3.92 -15.40
CA ALA A 4 -1.39 5.21 -16.10
C ALA A 4 -2.20 6.25 -15.29
N ASN A 5 -3.33 5.84 -14.74
CA ASN A 5 -4.14 6.70 -13.87
C ASN A 5 -3.40 7.11 -12.61
N GLY A 6 -2.65 6.17 -11.99
CA GLY A 6 -1.82 6.46 -10.83
C GLY A 6 -0.70 7.47 -11.11
N VAL A 7 -0.06 7.39 -12.28
CA VAL A 7 0.92 8.41 -12.71
C VAL A 7 0.23 9.77 -12.91
N ALA A 8 -0.95 9.81 -13.53
CA ALA A 8 -1.70 11.03 -13.73
C ALA A 8 -2.12 11.69 -12.40
N VAL A 9 -2.55 10.90 -11.42
CA VAL A 9 -2.86 11.38 -10.06
C VAL A 9 -1.66 12.04 -9.40
N ARG A 10 -0.45 11.51 -9.62
CA ARG A 10 0.78 12.07 -9.05
C ARG A 10 1.31 13.31 -9.77
N CYS A 11 0.83 13.59 -10.98
CA CYS A 11 1.39 14.64 -11.85
C CYS A 11 1.40 16.02 -11.20
N LEU A 12 0.34 16.36 -10.45
CA LEU A 12 0.20 17.66 -9.79
C LEU A 12 0.70 17.66 -8.33
N ASP A 13 1.14 16.53 -7.81
CA ASP A 13 1.54 16.35 -6.40
C ASP A 13 0.51 16.88 -5.39
N PHE A 14 -0.77 16.68 -5.69
CA PHE A 14 -1.92 17.12 -4.88
C PHE A 14 -2.48 15.99 -3.99
N ASN A 15 -1.70 14.93 -3.81
CA ASN A 15 -2.06 13.81 -2.97
C ASN A 15 -2.21 14.25 -1.51
N ASP A 16 -3.11 13.58 -0.79
CA ASP A 16 -3.12 13.63 0.66
C ASP A 16 -1.77 13.20 1.25
N THR A 17 -1.57 13.47 2.50
CA THR A 17 -0.34 13.11 3.20
C THR A 17 -0.66 12.62 4.61
N TYR A 18 -0.05 11.51 5.01
CA TYR A 18 0.01 11.06 6.39
C TYR A 18 1.44 11.13 6.87
N LEU A 19 1.66 11.69 8.07
CA LEU A 19 2.98 11.86 8.68
C LEU A 19 3.05 11.12 10.00
N SER A 20 3.93 10.12 10.06
CA SER A 20 4.22 9.34 11.25
C SER A 20 5.67 8.84 11.22
N ARG A 21 5.98 7.66 11.76
CA ARG A 21 7.30 7.02 11.62
C ARG A 21 7.68 6.84 10.14
N GLU A 22 6.70 6.53 9.30
CA GLU A 22 6.82 6.53 7.84
C GLU A 22 5.82 7.54 7.25
N PRO A 23 6.22 8.45 6.35
CA PRO A 23 5.28 9.27 5.61
C PRO A 23 4.62 8.47 4.48
N LEU A 24 3.37 8.79 4.17
CA LEU A 24 2.63 8.11 3.12
C LEU A 24 1.72 9.09 2.37
N HIS A 25 1.39 8.74 1.13
CA HIS A 25 0.28 9.31 0.37
C HIS A 25 -0.76 8.20 0.14
N PRO A 26 -1.68 7.94 1.08
CA PRO A 26 -2.60 6.80 0.97
C PRO A 26 -3.48 6.82 -0.27
N SER A 27 -3.79 8.01 -0.80
CA SER A 27 -4.55 8.19 -2.06
C SER A 27 -3.88 7.55 -3.28
N ASP A 28 -2.60 7.20 -3.22
CA ASP A 28 -1.92 6.46 -4.29
C ASP A 28 -2.55 5.07 -4.54
N ALA A 29 -3.28 4.52 -3.57
CA ALA A 29 -4.04 3.28 -3.73
C ALA A 29 -5.36 3.45 -4.50
N ILE A 30 -5.90 4.66 -4.63
CA ILE A 30 -7.23 4.89 -5.20
C ILE A 30 -7.28 4.53 -6.69
N ALA A 31 -6.33 5.03 -7.48
CA ALA A 31 -6.34 4.82 -8.92
C ALA A 31 -6.29 3.33 -9.35
N PRO A 32 -5.43 2.47 -8.78
CA PRO A 32 -5.42 1.06 -9.09
C PRO A 32 -6.68 0.32 -8.62
N LEU A 33 -7.25 0.68 -7.46
CA LEU A 33 -8.50 0.11 -6.96
C LEU A 33 -9.70 0.51 -7.82
N LEU A 34 -9.78 1.78 -8.25
CA LEU A 34 -10.80 2.25 -9.18
C LEU A 34 -10.73 1.48 -10.50
N ALA A 35 -9.54 1.34 -11.08
CA ALA A 35 -9.38 0.61 -12.33
C ALA A 35 -9.80 -0.87 -12.20
N LEU A 36 -9.56 -1.49 -11.04
CA LEU A 36 -10.02 -2.85 -10.76
C LEU A 36 -11.54 -2.91 -10.62
N ALA A 37 -12.14 -1.98 -9.88
CA ALA A 37 -13.58 -1.91 -9.70
C ALA A 37 -14.31 -1.72 -11.04
N GLU A 38 -13.84 -0.82 -11.88
CA GLU A 38 -14.37 -0.59 -13.24
C GLU A 38 -14.25 -1.85 -14.11
N ALA A 39 -13.08 -2.50 -14.12
CA ALA A 39 -12.84 -3.71 -14.91
C ALA A 39 -13.73 -4.89 -14.49
N ARG A 40 -14.19 -4.90 -13.24
CA ARG A 40 -15.06 -5.95 -12.68
C ARG A 40 -16.54 -5.53 -12.61
N GLY A 41 -16.90 -4.30 -13.00
CA GLY A 41 -18.26 -3.78 -12.91
C GLY A 41 -18.80 -3.72 -11.48
N LEU A 42 -17.91 -3.45 -10.49
CA LEU A 42 -18.27 -3.45 -9.08
C LEU A 42 -18.92 -2.12 -8.67
N PRO A 43 -19.88 -2.15 -7.75
CA PRO A 43 -20.55 -0.92 -7.30
C PRO A 43 -19.61 0.00 -6.51
N ALA A 44 -19.85 1.31 -6.58
CA ALA A 44 -19.03 2.32 -5.92
C ALA A 44 -18.85 2.10 -4.41
N ARG A 45 -19.85 1.56 -3.73
CA ARG A 45 -19.74 1.25 -2.29
C ARG A 45 -18.64 0.25 -1.98
N GLU A 46 -18.42 -0.75 -2.84
CA GLU A 46 -17.35 -1.74 -2.65
C GLU A 46 -15.97 -1.10 -2.87
N LEU A 47 -15.87 -0.20 -3.85
CA LEU A 47 -14.68 0.61 -4.05
C LEU A 47 -14.37 1.48 -2.83
N LEU A 48 -15.37 2.20 -2.28
CA LEU A 48 -15.20 3.02 -1.08
C LEU A 48 -14.73 2.19 0.12
N THR A 49 -15.31 0.99 0.29
CA THR A 49 -14.87 0.05 1.32
C THR A 49 -13.40 -0.36 1.11
N ALA A 50 -13.01 -0.69 -0.12
CA ALA A 50 -11.63 -1.07 -0.42
C ALA A 50 -10.65 0.09 -0.19
N ILE A 51 -11.03 1.32 -0.56
CA ILE A 51 -10.24 2.52 -0.28
C ILE A 51 -10.05 2.67 1.24
N ALA A 52 -11.11 2.56 2.03
CA ALA A 52 -11.03 2.64 3.48
C ALA A 52 -10.09 1.56 4.06
N VAL A 53 -10.13 0.33 3.56
CA VAL A 53 -9.19 -0.75 3.96
C VAL A 53 -7.75 -0.39 3.61
N ALA A 54 -7.50 0.18 2.42
CA ALA A 54 -6.15 0.60 2.03
C ALA A 54 -5.59 1.69 2.95
N TYR A 55 -6.41 2.68 3.30
CA TYR A 55 -6.03 3.73 4.24
C TYR A 55 -5.78 3.17 5.63
N GLU A 56 -6.69 2.36 6.14
CA GLU A 56 -6.59 1.78 7.48
C GLU A 56 -5.30 0.97 7.65
N LEU A 57 -5.02 0.07 6.72
CA LEU A 57 -3.82 -0.75 6.78
C LEU A 57 -2.55 0.07 6.51
N GLY A 58 -2.58 0.95 5.50
CA GLY A 58 -1.43 1.76 5.12
C GLY A 58 -0.97 2.69 6.24
N VAL A 59 -1.91 3.42 6.85
CA VAL A 59 -1.63 4.35 7.95
C VAL A 59 -1.11 3.60 9.19
N ARG A 60 -1.73 2.49 9.56
CA ARG A 60 -1.27 1.67 10.69
C ARG A 60 0.13 1.09 10.49
N LEU A 61 0.48 0.69 9.26
CA LEU A 61 1.83 0.26 8.95
C LEU A 61 2.83 1.42 9.08
N CYS A 62 2.45 2.63 8.71
CA CYS A 62 3.29 3.83 8.90
C CYS A 62 3.54 4.14 10.37
N ASP A 63 2.57 3.88 11.23
CA ASP A 63 2.74 4.01 12.68
C ASP A 63 3.59 2.87 13.28
N ALA A 64 3.50 1.68 12.70
CA ALA A 64 4.16 0.49 13.22
C ALA A 64 5.64 0.39 12.87
N THR A 65 6.10 1.02 11.77
CA THR A 65 7.49 0.89 11.32
C THR A 65 7.92 2.06 10.42
N SER A 66 9.21 2.05 10.01
CA SER A 66 9.75 2.99 9.02
C SER A 66 10.63 2.25 8.01
N PHE A 67 10.17 2.19 6.78
CA PHE A 67 10.93 1.68 5.63
C PHE A 67 12.08 2.62 5.26
N ARG A 68 11.83 3.93 5.27
CA ARG A 68 12.84 4.93 4.89
C ARG A 68 14.05 4.93 5.80
N ALA A 69 13.88 4.61 7.08
CA ALA A 69 14.97 4.51 8.02
C ALA A 69 15.95 3.36 7.71
N GLN A 70 15.52 2.41 6.87
CA GLN A 70 16.32 1.26 6.41
C GLN A 70 16.73 1.40 4.93
N GLY A 71 16.51 2.54 4.30
CA GLY A 71 16.89 2.75 2.89
C GLY A 71 15.87 2.25 1.86
N PHE A 72 14.64 1.98 2.28
CA PHE A 72 13.56 1.56 1.39
C PHE A 72 12.52 2.68 1.21
N ASP A 73 11.81 2.64 0.09
CA ASP A 73 10.78 3.64 -0.23
C ASP A 73 9.47 3.33 0.50
N HIS A 74 8.76 4.38 0.92
CA HIS A 74 7.44 4.28 1.55
C HIS A 74 6.39 3.62 0.64
N VAL A 75 6.58 3.61 -0.68
CA VAL A 75 5.65 2.95 -1.61
C VAL A 75 5.54 1.43 -1.40
N ASN A 76 6.46 0.80 -0.65
CA ASN A 76 6.30 -0.57 -0.19
C ASN A 76 5.00 -0.74 0.61
N VAL A 77 4.64 0.25 1.44
CA VAL A 77 3.38 0.28 2.19
C VAL A 77 2.18 0.34 1.24
N ILE A 78 2.27 1.14 0.15
CA ILE A 78 1.20 1.23 -0.87
C ILE A 78 0.94 -0.13 -1.51
N GLY A 79 2.00 -0.86 -1.88
CA GLY A 79 1.86 -2.20 -2.46
C GLY A 79 1.12 -3.17 -1.54
N ILE A 80 1.49 -3.20 -0.26
CA ILE A 80 0.86 -4.04 0.77
C ILE A 80 -0.61 -3.66 0.99
N ALA A 81 -0.87 -2.38 1.21
CA ALA A 81 -2.21 -1.87 1.47
C ALA A 81 -3.14 -2.09 0.27
N THR A 82 -2.63 -1.85 -0.95
CA THR A 82 -3.40 -2.08 -2.18
C THR A 82 -3.70 -3.57 -2.39
N ALA A 83 -2.77 -4.48 -2.07
CA ALA A 83 -3.00 -5.92 -2.21
C ALA A 83 -4.14 -6.39 -1.30
N ALA A 84 -4.14 -5.98 -0.04
CA ALA A 84 -5.21 -6.30 0.91
C ALA A 84 -6.56 -5.72 0.46
N ALA A 85 -6.59 -4.46 0.07
CA ALA A 85 -7.78 -3.76 -0.37
C ALA A 85 -8.35 -4.34 -1.68
N ALA A 86 -7.49 -4.69 -2.65
CA ALA A 86 -7.87 -5.34 -3.88
C ALA A 86 -8.41 -6.76 -3.62
N GLY A 87 -7.80 -7.51 -2.70
CA GLY A 87 -8.31 -8.81 -2.28
C GLY A 87 -9.71 -8.69 -1.66
N ARG A 88 -9.93 -7.71 -0.79
CA ARG A 88 -11.26 -7.40 -0.25
C ARG A 88 -12.25 -7.01 -1.35
N LEU A 89 -11.83 -6.19 -2.31
CA LEU A 89 -12.67 -5.72 -3.43
C LEU A 89 -13.08 -6.89 -4.35
N LEU A 90 -12.20 -7.89 -4.52
CA LEU A 90 -12.47 -9.12 -5.27
C LEU A 90 -13.28 -10.16 -4.47
N GLY A 91 -13.60 -9.89 -3.19
CA GLY A 91 -14.34 -10.81 -2.33
C GLY A 91 -13.54 -12.04 -1.90
N LEU A 92 -12.21 -11.95 -1.87
CA LEU A 92 -11.35 -13.05 -1.42
C LEU A 92 -11.52 -13.29 0.08
N ASP A 93 -11.36 -14.54 0.50
CA ASP A 93 -11.29 -14.90 1.90
C ASP A 93 -9.96 -14.46 2.54
N ALA A 94 -9.86 -14.58 3.86
CA ALA A 94 -8.70 -14.13 4.62
C ALA A 94 -7.40 -14.84 4.21
N GLU A 95 -7.46 -16.13 3.86
CA GLU A 95 -6.30 -16.91 3.43
C GLU A 95 -5.76 -16.37 2.09
N ARG A 96 -6.64 -16.17 1.11
CA ARG A 96 -6.25 -15.61 -0.20
C ARG A 96 -5.78 -14.17 -0.10
N ILE A 97 -6.38 -13.36 0.77
CA ILE A 97 -5.87 -12.00 1.05
C ILE A 97 -4.46 -12.08 1.66
N GLY A 98 -4.22 -13.03 2.56
CA GLY A 98 -2.87 -13.30 3.09
C GLY A 98 -1.87 -13.64 1.99
N HIS A 99 -2.26 -14.49 1.02
CA HIS A 99 -1.43 -14.78 -0.15
C HIS A 99 -1.20 -13.55 -1.04
N ALA A 100 -2.22 -12.72 -1.27
CA ALA A 100 -2.06 -11.47 -2.01
C ALA A 100 -1.05 -10.53 -1.34
N ILE A 101 -1.13 -10.37 -0.02
CA ILE A 101 -0.17 -9.58 0.76
C ILE A 101 1.24 -10.18 0.62
N ALA A 102 1.40 -11.49 0.77
CA ALA A 102 2.69 -12.15 0.63
C ALA A 102 3.31 -11.97 -0.76
N LEU A 103 2.50 -12.05 -1.82
CA LEU A 103 2.90 -11.80 -3.20
C LEU A 103 3.22 -10.32 -3.47
N ALA A 104 2.66 -9.39 -2.70
CA ALA A 104 3.03 -7.97 -2.77
C ALA A 104 4.31 -7.66 -1.99
N VAL A 105 4.60 -8.39 -0.91
CA VAL A 105 5.75 -8.17 -0.03
C VAL A 105 7.04 -8.76 -0.61
N VAL A 106 7.04 -10.07 -0.86
CA VAL A 106 8.30 -10.80 -1.04
C VAL A 106 9.00 -10.50 -2.38
N PRO A 107 8.31 -10.47 -3.54
CA PRO A 107 8.97 -10.22 -4.82
C PRO A 107 9.14 -8.73 -5.15
N HIS A 108 8.62 -7.80 -4.34
CA HIS A 108 8.51 -6.39 -4.72
C HIS A 108 8.99 -5.44 -3.64
N VAL A 109 10.29 -5.21 -3.59
CA VAL A 109 10.90 -4.25 -2.64
C VAL A 109 11.38 -3.01 -3.38
N ALA A 110 10.81 -1.85 -3.08
CA ALA A 110 11.21 -0.57 -3.65
C ALA A 110 12.32 0.08 -2.81
N LEU A 111 13.42 0.46 -3.46
CA LEU A 111 14.55 1.13 -2.83
C LEU A 111 14.32 2.65 -2.73
N ARG A 112 14.81 3.27 -1.66
CA ARG A 112 14.76 4.72 -1.45
C ARG A 112 15.61 5.50 -2.45
N GLU A 113 16.48 4.87 -3.22
CA GLU A 113 17.22 5.50 -4.32
C GLU A 113 16.32 6.24 -5.30
N THR A 114 15.05 5.82 -5.41
CA THR A 114 13.98 6.57 -6.11
C THR A 114 13.88 8.04 -5.67
N ARG A 115 14.30 8.37 -4.43
CA ARG A 115 14.15 9.69 -3.79
C ARG A 115 15.46 10.26 -3.29
N ALA A 116 16.59 9.70 -3.71
CA ALA A 116 17.91 10.15 -3.33
C ALA A 116 18.67 10.69 -4.55
N GLY A 117 19.64 11.55 -4.33
CA GLY A 117 20.50 12.09 -5.37
C GLY A 117 19.74 12.88 -6.46
N GLU A 118 20.13 12.67 -7.72
CA GLU A 118 19.46 13.26 -8.87
C GLU A 118 18.15 12.54 -9.17
N LEU A 119 17.05 13.27 -9.12
CA LEU A 119 15.72 12.70 -9.27
C LEU A 119 15.42 12.38 -10.72
N SER A 120 14.93 11.19 -10.98
CA SER A 120 14.45 10.76 -12.31
C SER A 120 12.92 10.83 -12.41
N MET A 121 12.39 10.68 -13.62
CA MET A 121 10.94 10.57 -13.87
C MET A 121 10.30 9.40 -13.10
N TRP A 122 11.09 8.40 -12.69
CA TRP A 122 10.63 7.26 -11.91
C TRP A 122 10.00 7.67 -10.56
N LYS A 123 10.46 8.76 -9.96
CA LYS A 123 9.86 9.30 -8.71
C LYS A 123 8.35 9.48 -8.84
N GLY A 124 7.88 10.00 -9.98
CA GLY A 124 6.46 10.20 -10.25
C GLY A 124 5.68 8.91 -10.56
N ALA A 125 6.36 7.83 -10.93
CA ALA A 125 5.74 6.56 -11.31
C ALA A 125 5.78 5.49 -10.21
N ALA A 126 6.64 5.64 -9.20
CA ALA A 126 6.93 4.61 -8.21
C ALA A 126 5.68 4.16 -7.43
N ALA A 127 4.85 5.11 -6.97
CA ALA A 127 3.62 4.79 -6.24
C ALA A 127 2.57 4.09 -7.14
N ALA A 128 2.41 4.57 -8.38
CA ALA A 128 1.53 3.93 -9.37
C ALA A 128 1.98 2.49 -9.67
N HIS A 129 3.30 2.26 -9.72
CA HIS A 129 3.87 0.93 -9.88
C HIS A 129 3.55 0.03 -8.69
N ALA A 130 3.75 0.52 -7.46
CA ALA A 130 3.45 -0.24 -6.25
C ALA A 130 1.96 -0.61 -6.17
N GLY A 131 1.05 0.32 -6.46
CA GLY A 131 -0.38 0.04 -6.52
C GLY A 131 -0.75 -0.99 -7.60
N ARG A 132 -0.13 -0.90 -8.79
CA ARG A 132 -0.29 -1.92 -9.84
C ARG A 132 0.16 -3.30 -9.35
N LEU A 133 1.28 -3.39 -8.65
CA LEU A 133 1.80 -4.65 -8.10
C LEU A 133 0.84 -5.22 -7.06
N GLY A 134 0.26 -4.39 -6.18
CA GLY A 134 -0.73 -4.82 -5.21
C GLY A 134 -1.98 -5.42 -5.87
N VAL A 135 -2.53 -4.77 -6.90
CA VAL A 135 -3.65 -5.34 -7.68
C VAL A 135 -3.25 -6.63 -8.38
N THR A 136 -2.04 -6.70 -8.98
CA THR A 136 -1.56 -7.92 -9.63
C THR A 136 -1.46 -9.07 -8.63
N ALA A 137 -0.94 -8.82 -7.43
CA ALA A 137 -0.85 -9.82 -6.37
C ALA A 137 -2.23 -10.36 -5.95
N ALA A 138 -3.23 -9.49 -5.84
CA ALA A 138 -4.62 -9.91 -5.54
C ALA A 138 -5.22 -10.75 -6.67
N LEU A 139 -5.00 -10.39 -7.93
CA LEU A 139 -5.46 -11.16 -9.09
C LEU A 139 -4.78 -12.54 -9.19
N LEU A 140 -3.49 -12.63 -8.85
CA LEU A 140 -2.79 -13.91 -8.77
C LEU A 140 -3.34 -14.80 -7.66
N ALA A 141 -3.62 -14.22 -6.49
CA ALA A 141 -4.24 -14.95 -5.37
C ALA A 141 -5.68 -15.37 -5.71
N GLU A 142 -6.46 -14.55 -6.42
CA GLU A 142 -7.78 -14.91 -6.96
C GLU A 142 -7.68 -16.14 -7.87
N ALA A 143 -6.65 -16.19 -8.70
CA ALA A 143 -6.38 -17.32 -9.60
C ALA A 143 -5.81 -18.56 -8.88
N GLY A 144 -5.65 -18.52 -7.55
CA GLY A 144 -5.17 -19.63 -6.75
C GLY A 144 -3.67 -19.70 -6.52
N MET A 145 -2.91 -18.65 -6.90
CA MET A 145 -1.48 -18.59 -6.60
C MET A 145 -1.26 -18.34 -5.10
N THR A 146 -0.44 -19.19 -4.48
CA THR A 146 -0.03 -19.04 -3.09
C THR A 146 1.24 -18.22 -2.99
N GLY A 147 1.31 -17.30 -2.03
CA GLY A 147 2.53 -16.59 -1.65
C GLY A 147 3.28 -17.32 -0.53
N PRO A 148 4.51 -16.88 -0.20
CA PRO A 148 5.26 -17.39 0.94
C PRO A 148 4.46 -17.26 2.24
N PHE A 149 4.46 -18.32 3.07
CA PHE A 149 3.61 -18.38 4.27
C PHE A 149 4.04 -17.44 5.40
N ARG A 150 5.30 -17.01 5.42
CA ARG A 150 5.86 -16.13 6.46
C ARG A 150 6.56 -14.90 5.84
N PRO A 151 5.79 -14.05 5.12
CA PRO A 151 6.40 -12.95 4.35
C PRO A 151 7.03 -11.88 5.24
N PHE A 152 6.54 -11.70 6.47
CA PHE A 152 7.04 -10.71 7.41
C PHE A 152 8.11 -11.30 8.34
N GLU A 153 7.76 -12.30 9.12
CA GLU A 153 8.56 -12.83 10.23
C GLU A 153 9.47 -14.01 9.86
N GLY A 154 9.44 -14.46 8.62
CA GLY A 154 10.34 -15.51 8.14
C GLY A 154 11.81 -15.11 8.24
N GLU A 155 12.72 -16.09 8.32
CA GLU A 155 14.18 -15.85 8.40
C GLU A 155 14.69 -14.96 7.25
N MET A 156 14.09 -15.09 6.06
CA MET A 156 14.37 -14.27 4.88
C MET A 156 13.21 -13.31 4.57
N GLY A 157 12.35 -13.04 5.55
CA GLY A 157 11.18 -12.18 5.42
C GLY A 157 11.48 -10.69 5.56
N LEU A 158 10.43 -9.88 5.43
CA LEU A 158 10.49 -8.41 5.44
C LEU A 158 11.17 -7.85 6.69
N LEU A 159 10.82 -8.36 7.88
CA LEU A 159 11.39 -7.86 9.13
C LEU A 159 12.91 -8.06 9.18
N ALA A 160 13.37 -9.25 8.82
CA ALA A 160 14.79 -9.59 8.88
C ALA A 160 15.61 -8.88 7.80
N ARG A 161 15.11 -8.76 6.58
CA ARG A 161 15.91 -8.34 5.40
C ARG A 161 15.68 -6.89 4.99
N VAL A 162 14.50 -6.35 5.25
CA VAL A 162 14.14 -4.98 4.87
C VAL A 162 14.13 -4.06 6.08
N LEU A 163 13.58 -4.52 7.20
CA LEU A 163 13.46 -3.69 8.41
C LEU A 163 14.60 -3.90 9.43
N GLY A 164 15.71 -4.52 9.01
CA GLY A 164 16.92 -4.67 9.84
C GLY A 164 16.70 -5.51 11.10
N GLY A 165 15.81 -6.49 11.05
CA GLY A 165 15.46 -7.36 12.19
C GLY A 165 14.55 -6.70 13.23
N ARG A 166 14.09 -5.46 12.99
CA ARG A 166 13.20 -4.74 13.92
C ARG A 166 11.77 -5.27 13.79
N PRO A 167 11.10 -5.62 14.90
CA PRO A 167 9.71 -6.00 14.87
C PRO A 167 8.82 -4.79 14.51
N LEU A 168 7.63 -5.06 13.95
CA LEU A 168 6.59 -4.04 13.87
C LEU A 168 6.12 -3.70 15.29
N ASP A 169 5.82 -2.43 15.54
CA ASP A 169 5.10 -2.04 16.75
C ASP A 169 3.68 -2.65 16.69
N PRO A 170 3.31 -3.52 17.62
CA PRO A 170 2.00 -4.17 17.55
C PRO A 170 0.84 -3.22 17.92
N ALA A 171 1.10 -2.15 18.67
CA ALA A 171 0.05 -1.28 19.18
C ALA A 171 -0.82 -0.64 18.08
N PRO A 172 -0.26 -0.06 17.00
CA PRO A 172 -1.07 0.47 15.91
C PRO A 172 -1.86 -0.61 15.16
N LEU A 173 -1.38 -1.87 15.18
CA LEU A 173 -1.99 -2.97 14.42
C LEU A 173 -3.11 -3.68 15.17
N GLN A 174 -3.22 -3.51 16.49
CA GLN A 174 -4.23 -4.19 17.32
C GLN A 174 -5.66 -3.93 16.85
N GLY A 175 -5.97 -2.69 16.44
CA GLY A 175 -7.31 -2.33 15.97
C GLY A 175 -7.72 -2.92 14.61
N LEU A 176 -6.81 -3.63 13.90
CA LEU A 176 -7.17 -4.31 12.63
C LEU A 176 -8.02 -5.55 12.87
N ALA A 177 -7.91 -6.18 14.04
CA ALA A 177 -8.72 -7.34 14.42
C ALA A 177 -10.11 -6.96 14.92
N ASP A 178 -10.26 -5.72 15.37
CA ASP A 178 -11.53 -5.19 15.82
C ASP A 178 -12.35 -4.77 14.61
N LEU A 179 -13.63 -5.14 14.56
CA LEU A 179 -14.54 -4.74 13.48
C LEU A 179 -14.99 -3.28 13.62
N ALA A 180 -14.13 -2.42 14.15
CA ALA A 180 -14.38 -0.98 14.26
C ALA A 180 -14.46 -0.32 12.89
N PRO A 181 -15.26 0.73 12.71
CA PRO A 181 -15.26 1.51 11.47
C PRO A 181 -13.85 2.01 11.13
N PRO A 182 -13.44 2.04 9.86
CA PRO A 182 -12.15 2.58 9.45
C PRO A 182 -12.13 4.10 9.70
N GLU A 183 -11.22 4.57 10.54
CA GLU A 183 -11.12 5.98 10.94
C GLU A 183 -9.88 6.67 10.35
N ARG A 184 -8.85 5.90 9.96
CA ARG A 184 -7.55 6.42 9.55
C ARG A 184 -7.58 7.31 8.31
N ILE A 185 -8.59 7.17 7.45
CA ILE A 185 -8.79 8.06 6.31
C ILE A 185 -9.00 9.53 6.74
N ALA A 186 -9.61 9.76 7.91
CA ALA A 186 -9.85 11.10 8.45
C ALA A 186 -8.60 11.74 9.08
N GLU A 187 -7.53 10.97 9.27
CA GLU A 187 -6.29 11.45 9.89
C GLU A 187 -5.26 11.96 8.87
N THR A 188 -5.58 11.91 7.57
CA THR A 188 -4.69 12.39 6.52
C THR A 188 -4.82 13.89 6.31
N TYR A 189 -3.71 14.53 5.96
CA TYR A 189 -3.67 15.96 5.62
C TYR A 189 -4.03 16.17 4.16
N LEU A 190 -5.01 17.02 3.88
CA LEU A 190 -5.31 17.47 2.53
C LEU A 190 -4.43 18.66 2.18
N LYS A 191 -3.76 18.59 1.05
CA LYS A 191 -2.91 19.68 0.56
C LYS A 191 -3.77 20.84 0.03
N SER A 192 -3.43 22.05 0.41
CA SER A 192 -4.00 23.28 -0.17
C SER A 192 -3.25 23.73 -1.42
N TRP A 193 -2.00 23.27 -1.61
CA TRP A 193 -1.12 23.66 -2.69
C TRP A 193 -0.39 22.43 -3.27
N PRO A 194 -0.08 22.42 -4.58
CA PRO A 194 0.62 21.32 -5.23
C PRO A 194 2.14 21.36 -4.96
N VAL A 195 2.52 21.21 -3.71
CA VAL A 195 3.92 21.27 -3.24
C VAL A 195 4.20 20.08 -2.31
N GLU A 196 5.49 19.80 -2.12
CA GLU A 196 5.91 18.85 -1.11
C GLU A 196 5.47 19.33 0.28
N TYR A 197 4.96 18.42 1.12
CA TYR A 197 4.34 18.82 2.38
C TYR A 197 5.37 19.09 3.49
N HIS A 198 6.59 18.57 3.37
CA HIS A 198 7.65 18.67 4.40
C HIS A 198 8.98 19.12 3.83
#